data_98bf6c7acd7e8f0380cb17e56346e5b6
#
_entry.id   98bf6c7acd7e8f0380cb17e56346e5b6
#
_cell.length_a   1.000
_cell.length_b   1.000
_cell.length_c   1.000
_cell.angle_alpha   90.00
_cell.angle_beta   90.00
_cell.angle_gamma   90.00
#
_symmetry.space_group_name_H-M   'P 1'
#
loop_
_entity.id
_entity.type
_entity.pdbx_description
1 polymer ?
#
loop_
_entity_poly.entity_id
_entity_poly.type
_entity_poly.pdbx_seq_one_letter_code
_entity_poly.pdbx_strand_id
1 'polypeptide(L)'
;MRLLSSRNSTFQWFSGLFHRIIKLLAVFLVKEHIFAKKYFMSKQFSDLGINEQILQSLGELQISVPTDIQKKTIPLILNQNKDVVGLAKTGTGKTAAFGLPLLHLIDEENTAVQAVILAPTRELGQQIYANLTSFSAHSPAISIASAFGGIPIKPQIERLKSPTHIVVATPGRLVDLVNRQAISIKNIAYLVLDEADEMVSALKEDLDVIIKETPKSRRTLLFTATMPGAIKQLVQNYMSKHVVQVQADMDTVGHQGIDHQYMVVEPIEKLEVLLHFLNSKEGERGIIFCKTKAAVNKLAKNLAINKFSSGAIHGSLTQGIRDRVMGQFREGYIDVLVATDLAARGIDVKEISYVVNYHLPDTYDTYVHRSGRTARAGAKGLSLTILQQEEVEEIADFEKELGIVFHKFEKADAQSIEENNSLVWAKKIFKTKPNRTVSKEFKEKISTIFHHLTKEELVEKILANHLAETTTASQPLEKSKKKKRN
;
A
#
# COMPACT_ATOMS: atom_id res chain seq x y z
N MET A 1 -60.01 13.73 48.13
CA MET A 1 -58.61 13.77 47.72
C MET A 1 -58.11 12.42 47.26
N ARG A 2 -58.75 11.77 46.27
CA ARG A 2 -58.36 10.44 45.71
C ARG A 2 -58.65 10.28 44.22
N LEU A 3 -58.57 11.33 43.39
CA LEU A 3 -58.84 11.22 41.95
C LEU A 3 -57.71 11.85 41.05
N LEU A 4 -56.54 12.18 41.60
CA LEU A 4 -55.43 12.76 40.83
C LEU A 4 -54.19 11.82 40.68
N SER A 5 -54.16 10.61 41.26
CA SER A 5 -53.01 9.70 41.18
C SER A 5 -53.06 8.72 40.01
N SER A 6 -54.21 8.54 39.32
CA SER A 6 -54.33 7.57 38.23
C SER A 6 -53.97 8.14 36.83
N ARG A 7 -53.87 9.46 36.67
CA ARG A 7 -53.51 10.07 35.36
C ARG A 7 -52.01 10.08 35.07
N ASN A 8 -51.13 10.02 36.06
CA ASN A 8 -49.68 10.02 35.84
C ASN A 8 -49.13 8.65 35.43
N SER A 9 -49.73 7.55 35.87
CA SER A 9 -49.23 6.21 35.53
C SER A 9 -49.58 5.80 34.09
N THR A 10 -50.74 6.21 33.57
CA THR A 10 -51.10 5.94 32.17
C THR A 10 -50.25 6.76 31.21
N PHE A 11 -49.88 8.00 31.55
CA PHE A 11 -49.04 8.87 30.68
C PHE A 11 -47.57 8.36 30.61
N GLN A 12 -47.05 7.87 31.71
CA GLN A 12 -45.71 7.21 31.72
C GLN A 12 -45.71 5.90 30.94
N TRP A 13 -46.77 5.11 30.99
CA TRP A 13 -46.91 3.87 30.22
C TRP A 13 -46.99 4.13 28.71
N PHE A 14 -47.75 5.14 28.27
CA PHE A 14 -47.81 5.57 26.88
C PHE A 14 -46.50 6.12 26.37
N SER A 15 -45.78 6.91 27.18
CA SER A 15 -44.45 7.43 26.81
C SER A 15 -43.42 6.32 26.63
N GLY A 16 -43.41 5.31 27.52
CA GLY A 16 -42.51 4.14 27.43
C GLY A 16 -42.81 3.24 26.21
N LEU A 17 -44.09 3.04 25.91
CA LEU A 17 -44.50 2.26 24.74
C LEU A 17 -44.15 3.00 23.44
N PHE A 18 -44.40 4.29 23.37
CA PHE A 18 -44.08 5.14 22.23
C PHE A 18 -42.57 5.18 21.96
N HIS A 19 -41.76 5.26 22.99
CA HIS A 19 -40.28 5.23 22.86
C HIS A 19 -39.77 3.88 22.36
N ARG A 20 -40.40 2.77 22.78
CA ARG A 20 -40.06 1.41 22.27
C ARG A 20 -40.49 1.23 20.81
N ILE A 21 -41.64 1.76 20.41
CA ILE A 21 -42.12 1.71 19.02
C ILE A 21 -41.22 2.54 18.11
N ILE A 22 -40.79 3.73 18.54
CA ILE A 22 -39.85 4.56 17.76
C ILE A 22 -38.50 3.87 17.61
N LYS A 23 -37.95 3.22 18.67
CA LYS A 23 -36.72 2.43 18.56
C LYS A 23 -36.86 1.23 17.61
N LEU A 24 -37.97 0.52 17.66
CA LEU A 24 -38.26 -0.59 16.75
C LEU A 24 -38.39 -0.16 15.30
N LEU A 25 -39.11 0.97 15.07
CA LEU A 25 -39.22 1.58 13.74
C LEU A 25 -37.88 2.11 13.21
N ALA A 26 -37.06 2.72 14.07
CA ALA A 26 -35.74 3.16 13.69
C ALA A 26 -34.81 1.98 13.31
N VAL A 27 -34.85 0.87 14.09
CA VAL A 27 -34.09 -0.34 13.77
C VAL A 27 -34.61 -1.00 12.49
N PHE A 28 -35.93 -0.98 12.24
CA PHE A 28 -36.53 -1.52 11.03
C PHE A 28 -36.16 -0.68 9.81
N LEU A 29 -36.26 0.65 9.89
CA LEU A 29 -35.88 1.57 8.83
C LEU A 29 -34.39 1.51 8.50
N VAL A 30 -33.53 1.36 9.53
CA VAL A 30 -32.08 1.15 9.33
C VAL A 30 -31.81 -0.21 8.65
N LYS A 31 -32.52 -1.28 9.03
CA LYS A 31 -32.41 -2.58 8.36
C LYS A 31 -32.92 -2.54 6.92
N GLU A 32 -34.06 -1.90 6.66
CA GLU A 32 -34.60 -1.70 5.32
C GLU A 32 -33.67 -0.84 4.47
N HIS A 33 -33.11 0.23 5.04
CA HIS A 33 -32.15 1.08 4.33
C HIS A 33 -30.84 0.35 4.01
N ILE A 34 -30.34 -0.47 4.94
CA ILE A 34 -29.17 -1.35 4.73
C ILE A 34 -29.50 -2.40 3.67
N PHE A 35 -30.67 -3.01 3.71
CA PHE A 35 -31.11 -4.03 2.76
C PHE A 35 -31.32 -3.44 1.36
N ALA A 36 -31.99 -2.30 1.24
CA ALA A 36 -32.19 -1.59 -0.01
C ALA A 36 -30.86 -1.11 -0.60
N LYS A 37 -29.95 -0.58 0.24
CA LYS A 37 -28.60 -0.20 -0.16
C LYS A 37 -27.80 -1.43 -0.62
N LYS A 38 -27.88 -2.55 0.09
CA LYS A 38 -27.26 -3.82 -0.27
C LYS A 38 -27.80 -4.38 -1.59
N TYR A 39 -29.11 -4.28 -1.83
CA TYR A 39 -29.76 -4.73 -3.06
C TYR A 39 -29.46 -3.83 -4.26
N PHE A 40 -29.40 -2.52 -4.07
CA PHE A 40 -29.04 -1.57 -5.16
C PHE A 40 -27.55 -1.65 -5.51
N MET A 41 -26.70 -2.02 -4.53
CA MET A 41 -25.25 -2.14 -4.70
C MET A 41 -24.82 -3.37 -5.51
N SER A 42 -25.60 -4.46 -5.49
CA SER A 42 -25.29 -5.69 -6.25
C SER A 42 -25.60 -5.59 -7.75
N LYS A 43 -26.54 -4.72 -8.17
CA LYS A 43 -26.99 -4.63 -9.55
C LYS A 43 -25.89 -4.32 -10.56
N GLN A 44 -24.89 -3.51 -10.22
CA GLN A 44 -23.84 -3.11 -11.18
C GLN A 44 -22.87 -4.25 -11.53
N PHE A 45 -22.55 -5.15 -10.59
CA PHE A 45 -21.72 -6.34 -10.89
C PHE A 45 -22.57 -7.47 -11.49
N SER A 46 -23.86 -7.58 -11.16
CA SER A 46 -24.78 -8.52 -11.81
C SER A 46 -24.91 -8.26 -13.29
N ASP A 47 -24.92 -6.99 -13.71
CA ASP A 47 -24.98 -6.59 -15.11
C ASP A 47 -23.74 -7.04 -15.90
N LEU A 48 -22.63 -7.34 -15.21
CA LEU A 48 -21.41 -7.89 -15.79
C LEU A 48 -21.45 -9.41 -15.92
N GLY A 49 -22.49 -10.10 -15.44
CA GLY A 49 -22.67 -11.54 -15.52
C GLY A 49 -22.08 -12.34 -14.36
N ILE A 50 -21.73 -11.71 -13.25
CA ILE A 50 -21.21 -12.39 -12.05
C ILE A 50 -22.32 -13.13 -11.30
N ASN A 51 -22.05 -14.35 -10.82
CA ASN A 51 -23.01 -15.20 -10.12
C ASN A 51 -23.37 -14.64 -8.72
N GLU A 52 -24.53 -15.13 -8.19
CA GLU A 52 -25.11 -14.62 -6.94
C GLU A 52 -24.21 -14.84 -5.72
N GLN A 53 -23.48 -15.96 -5.63
CA GLN A 53 -22.58 -16.26 -4.52
C GLN A 53 -21.45 -15.23 -4.41
N ILE A 54 -20.85 -14.86 -5.54
CA ILE A 54 -19.82 -13.84 -5.59
C ILE A 54 -20.41 -12.45 -5.30
N LEU A 55 -21.63 -12.16 -5.83
CA LEU A 55 -22.32 -10.88 -5.54
C LEU A 55 -22.60 -10.72 -4.05
N GLN A 56 -22.96 -11.81 -3.36
CA GLN A 56 -23.17 -11.80 -1.91
C GLN A 56 -21.87 -11.48 -1.17
N SER A 57 -20.74 -12.09 -1.55
CA SER A 57 -19.43 -11.79 -0.99
C SER A 57 -19.05 -10.32 -1.20
N LEU A 58 -19.26 -9.78 -2.40
CA LEU A 58 -19.01 -8.36 -2.70
C LEU A 58 -19.86 -7.42 -1.85
N GLY A 59 -21.13 -7.78 -1.62
CA GLY A 59 -22.05 -7.01 -0.76
C GLY A 59 -21.55 -6.91 0.68
N GLU A 60 -21.02 -8.00 1.25
CA GLU A 60 -20.42 -8.01 2.60
C GLU A 60 -19.14 -7.19 2.68
N LEU A 61 -18.34 -7.20 1.62
CA LEU A 61 -17.13 -6.41 1.49
C LEU A 61 -17.39 -4.93 1.16
N GLN A 62 -18.67 -4.53 1.00
CA GLN A 62 -19.08 -3.18 0.59
C GLN A 62 -18.50 -2.74 -0.76
N ILE A 63 -18.22 -3.69 -1.65
CA ILE A 63 -17.75 -3.43 -3.01
C ILE A 63 -18.96 -3.41 -3.93
N SER A 64 -19.41 -2.19 -4.30
CA SER A 64 -20.70 -2.00 -4.99
C SER A 64 -20.55 -1.58 -6.44
N VAL A 65 -19.55 -0.74 -6.73
CA VAL A 65 -19.38 -0.11 -8.03
C VAL A 65 -18.16 -0.68 -8.73
N PRO A 66 -18.34 -1.35 -9.89
CA PRO A 66 -17.20 -1.83 -10.66
C PRO A 66 -16.40 -0.68 -11.24
N THR A 67 -15.08 -0.80 -11.17
CA THR A 67 -14.15 0.13 -11.78
C THR A 67 -14.16 0.00 -13.31
N ASP A 68 -13.56 0.95 -14.02
CA ASP A 68 -13.52 0.94 -15.47
C ASP A 68 -12.86 -0.32 -16.04
N ILE A 69 -11.71 -0.74 -15.50
CA ILE A 69 -11.06 -1.98 -15.93
C ILE A 69 -11.94 -3.21 -15.67
N GLN A 70 -12.70 -3.25 -14.57
CA GLN A 70 -13.62 -4.34 -14.26
C GLN A 70 -14.79 -4.38 -15.24
N LYS A 71 -15.41 -3.23 -15.54
CA LYS A 71 -16.49 -3.13 -16.52
C LYS A 71 -16.08 -3.62 -17.91
N LYS A 72 -14.85 -3.31 -18.31
CA LYS A 72 -14.32 -3.66 -19.62
C LYS A 72 -13.85 -5.12 -19.70
N THR A 73 -13.24 -5.69 -18.64
CA THR A 73 -12.62 -7.01 -18.69
C THR A 73 -13.52 -8.16 -18.24
N ILE A 74 -14.37 -7.97 -17.22
CA ILE A 74 -15.21 -9.06 -16.68
C ILE A 74 -16.10 -9.68 -17.78
N PRO A 75 -16.88 -8.92 -18.58
CA PRO A 75 -17.72 -9.51 -19.62
C PRO A 75 -16.90 -10.21 -20.72
N LEU A 76 -15.68 -9.71 -21.04
CA LEU A 76 -14.82 -10.35 -22.01
C LEU A 76 -14.30 -11.71 -21.50
N ILE A 77 -13.94 -11.79 -20.23
CA ILE A 77 -13.45 -13.03 -19.62
C ILE A 77 -14.60 -14.06 -19.51
N LEU A 78 -15.80 -13.63 -19.16
CA LEU A 78 -16.95 -14.52 -19.02
C LEU A 78 -17.47 -15.03 -20.39
N ASN A 79 -17.59 -14.15 -21.38
CA ASN A 79 -18.35 -14.44 -22.60
C ASN A 79 -17.51 -14.77 -23.82
N GLN A 80 -16.20 -14.51 -23.79
CA GLN A 80 -15.32 -14.75 -24.95
C GLN A 80 -14.18 -15.69 -24.56
N ASN A 81 -13.97 -16.71 -25.38
CA ASN A 81 -12.85 -17.64 -25.21
C ASN A 81 -11.56 -17.07 -25.83
N LYS A 82 -11.09 -15.92 -25.34
CA LYS A 82 -9.92 -15.22 -25.86
C LYS A 82 -8.97 -14.86 -24.73
N ASP A 83 -7.71 -14.70 -25.09
CA ASP A 83 -6.73 -14.08 -24.19
C ASP A 83 -7.04 -12.60 -24.01
N VAL A 84 -6.74 -12.07 -22.82
CA VAL A 84 -7.01 -10.68 -22.48
C VAL A 84 -5.74 -10.01 -21.94
N VAL A 85 -5.44 -8.84 -22.47
CA VAL A 85 -4.43 -7.94 -21.91
C VAL A 85 -5.13 -6.73 -21.28
N GLY A 86 -5.06 -6.60 -19.97
CA GLY A 86 -5.60 -5.49 -19.21
C GLY A 86 -4.53 -4.47 -18.84
N LEU A 87 -4.55 -3.30 -19.47
CA LEU A 87 -3.69 -2.17 -19.14
C LEU A 87 -4.36 -1.33 -18.08
N ALA A 88 -3.84 -1.39 -16.86
CA ALA A 88 -4.38 -0.64 -15.73
C ALA A 88 -3.34 -0.46 -14.63
N LYS A 89 -3.31 0.73 -14.01
CA LYS A 89 -2.40 1.06 -12.91
C LYS A 89 -2.67 0.24 -11.65
N THR A 90 -1.74 0.24 -10.69
CA THR A 90 -1.97 -0.35 -9.37
C THR A 90 -3.11 0.40 -8.64
N GLY A 91 -3.92 -0.33 -7.88
CA GLY A 91 -5.05 0.26 -7.14
C GLY A 91 -6.33 0.49 -7.95
N THR A 92 -6.38 0.15 -9.24
CA THR A 92 -7.57 0.28 -10.10
C THR A 92 -8.55 -0.89 -10.00
N GLY A 93 -8.27 -1.89 -9.15
CA GLY A 93 -9.13 -3.05 -8.98
C GLY A 93 -8.82 -4.22 -9.92
N LYS A 94 -7.59 -4.34 -10.45
CA LYS A 94 -7.17 -5.45 -11.34
C LYS A 94 -7.48 -6.83 -10.76
N THR A 95 -7.22 -7.03 -9.46
CA THR A 95 -7.46 -8.33 -8.81
C THR A 95 -8.91 -8.79 -8.93
N ALA A 96 -9.87 -7.89 -8.75
CA ALA A 96 -11.28 -8.21 -8.95
C ALA A 96 -11.63 -8.34 -10.45
N ALA A 97 -10.95 -7.61 -11.34
CA ALA A 97 -11.17 -7.67 -12.78
C ALA A 97 -10.88 -9.05 -13.37
N PHE A 98 -9.88 -9.78 -12.86
CA PHE A 98 -9.64 -11.17 -13.25
C PHE A 98 -10.19 -12.18 -12.24
N GLY A 99 -10.16 -11.88 -10.95
CA GLY A 99 -10.51 -12.82 -9.89
C GLY A 99 -11.99 -13.18 -9.87
N LEU A 100 -12.88 -12.18 -10.01
CA LEU A 100 -14.33 -12.43 -9.98
C LEU A 100 -14.79 -13.33 -11.15
N PRO A 101 -14.46 -13.04 -12.41
CA PRO A 101 -14.82 -13.93 -13.51
C PRO A 101 -14.12 -15.27 -13.43
N LEU A 102 -12.90 -15.34 -12.90
CA LEU A 102 -12.20 -16.59 -12.73
C LEU A 102 -12.92 -17.50 -11.71
N LEU A 103 -13.32 -16.98 -10.56
CA LEU A 103 -14.10 -17.69 -9.55
C LEU A 103 -15.45 -18.18 -10.11
N HIS A 104 -16.09 -17.37 -10.96
CA HIS A 104 -17.33 -17.74 -11.64
C HIS A 104 -17.15 -18.92 -12.62
N LEU A 105 -15.98 -19.03 -13.27
CA LEU A 105 -15.69 -20.02 -14.31
C LEU A 105 -15.07 -21.32 -13.79
N ILE A 106 -14.70 -21.40 -12.51
CA ILE A 106 -14.19 -22.62 -11.91
C ILE A 106 -15.31 -23.68 -11.80
N ASP A 107 -15.01 -24.87 -12.29
CA ASP A 107 -15.82 -26.05 -12.10
C ASP A 107 -15.53 -26.65 -10.71
N GLU A 108 -16.48 -26.55 -9.81
CA GLU A 108 -16.36 -27.00 -8.40
C GLU A 108 -16.22 -28.51 -8.27
N GLU A 109 -16.71 -29.29 -9.25
CA GLU A 109 -16.64 -30.74 -9.27
C GLU A 109 -15.28 -31.27 -9.74
N ASN A 110 -14.54 -30.47 -10.50
CA ASN A 110 -13.22 -30.83 -10.99
C ASN A 110 -12.12 -30.48 -9.98
N THR A 111 -11.66 -31.46 -9.21
CA THR A 111 -10.68 -31.30 -8.11
C THR A 111 -9.24 -30.96 -8.56
N ALA A 112 -8.98 -30.92 -9.86
CA ALA A 112 -7.66 -30.55 -10.40
C ALA A 112 -7.45 -29.04 -10.38
N VAL A 113 -6.18 -28.62 -10.48
CA VAL A 113 -5.82 -27.20 -10.64
C VAL A 113 -6.31 -26.72 -12.02
N GLN A 114 -7.21 -25.75 -12.01
CA GLN A 114 -7.83 -25.17 -13.21
C GLN A 114 -7.25 -23.80 -13.53
N ALA A 115 -6.77 -23.06 -12.53
CA ALA A 115 -6.19 -21.75 -12.71
C ALA A 115 -4.90 -21.56 -11.92
N VAL A 116 -3.95 -20.90 -12.56
CA VAL A 116 -2.71 -20.43 -11.93
C VAL A 116 -2.65 -18.91 -12.07
N ILE A 117 -2.39 -18.23 -10.95
CA ILE A 117 -2.20 -16.78 -10.89
C ILE A 117 -0.79 -16.51 -10.44
N LEU A 118 -0.01 -15.83 -11.26
CA LEU A 118 1.36 -15.45 -10.98
C LEU A 118 1.44 -13.99 -10.51
N ALA A 119 2.20 -13.78 -9.46
CA ALA A 119 2.55 -12.46 -8.94
C ALA A 119 4.08 -12.35 -8.80
N PRO A 120 4.70 -11.19 -9.12
CA PRO A 120 6.16 -11.02 -9.06
C PRO A 120 6.71 -11.12 -7.64
N THR A 121 5.91 -10.78 -6.64
CA THR A 121 6.32 -10.79 -5.23
C THR A 121 5.35 -11.58 -4.37
N ARG A 122 5.86 -12.07 -3.26
CA ARG A 122 5.06 -12.79 -2.27
C ARG A 122 3.95 -11.90 -1.69
N GLU A 123 4.27 -10.66 -1.40
CA GLU A 123 3.36 -9.69 -0.80
C GLU A 123 2.14 -9.46 -1.69
N LEU A 124 2.36 -9.25 -3.00
CA LEU A 124 1.25 -9.15 -3.97
C LEU A 124 0.49 -10.47 -4.08
N GLY A 125 1.20 -11.61 -4.12
CA GLY A 125 0.56 -12.92 -4.14
C GLY A 125 -0.32 -13.18 -2.91
N GLN A 126 0.14 -12.80 -1.72
CA GLN A 126 -0.64 -12.88 -0.48
C GLN A 126 -1.90 -12.00 -0.53
N GLN A 127 -1.79 -10.80 -1.09
CA GLN A 127 -2.91 -9.89 -1.28
C GLN A 127 -3.94 -10.48 -2.27
N ILE A 128 -3.48 -11.01 -3.41
CA ILE A 128 -4.35 -11.67 -4.38
C ILE A 128 -5.05 -12.87 -3.72
N TYR A 129 -4.31 -13.71 -3.00
CA TYR A 129 -4.86 -14.86 -2.29
C TYR A 129 -5.94 -14.45 -1.28
N ALA A 130 -5.67 -13.43 -0.46
CA ALA A 130 -6.63 -12.93 0.52
C ALA A 130 -7.90 -12.36 -0.15
N ASN A 131 -7.73 -11.59 -1.24
CA ASN A 131 -8.86 -11.05 -1.99
C ASN A 131 -9.73 -12.17 -2.59
N LEU A 132 -9.13 -13.15 -3.26
CA LEU A 132 -9.87 -14.27 -3.83
C LEU A 132 -10.60 -15.09 -2.77
N THR A 133 -9.96 -15.34 -1.63
CA THR A 133 -10.58 -16.01 -0.49
C THR A 133 -11.80 -15.22 0.03
N SER A 134 -11.68 -13.89 0.10
CA SER A 134 -12.81 -13.04 0.50
C SER A 134 -13.92 -13.02 -0.55
N PHE A 135 -13.59 -13.00 -1.84
CA PHE A 135 -14.57 -13.02 -2.93
C PHE A 135 -15.30 -14.37 -3.04
N SER A 136 -14.65 -15.48 -2.64
CA SER A 136 -15.24 -16.82 -2.65
C SER A 136 -15.87 -17.24 -1.32
N ALA A 137 -16.10 -16.31 -0.39
CA ALA A 137 -16.62 -16.62 0.95
C ALA A 137 -17.96 -17.40 0.93
N HIS A 138 -18.78 -17.17 -0.09
CA HIS A 138 -20.06 -17.86 -0.31
C HIS A 138 -19.98 -19.00 -1.35
N SER A 139 -18.78 -19.39 -1.78
CA SER A 139 -18.50 -20.54 -2.66
C SER A 139 -17.52 -21.52 -1.97
N PRO A 140 -17.93 -22.21 -0.89
CA PRO A 140 -17.03 -23.00 -0.05
C PRO A 140 -16.40 -24.20 -0.76
N ALA A 141 -16.96 -24.64 -1.87
CA ALA A 141 -16.39 -25.71 -2.70
C ALA A 141 -15.13 -25.27 -3.44
N ILE A 142 -14.96 -23.96 -3.72
CA ILE A 142 -13.77 -23.44 -4.40
C ILE A 142 -12.57 -23.40 -3.46
N SER A 143 -11.58 -24.23 -3.74
CA SER A 143 -10.36 -24.34 -2.96
C SER A 143 -9.22 -23.56 -3.62
N ILE A 144 -8.63 -22.65 -2.84
CA ILE A 144 -7.51 -21.79 -3.29
C ILE A 144 -6.28 -22.14 -2.46
N ALA A 145 -5.13 -22.30 -3.10
CA ALA A 145 -3.84 -22.49 -2.44
C ALA A 145 -2.84 -21.40 -2.79
N SER A 146 -1.92 -21.14 -1.87
CA SER A 146 -0.82 -20.19 -2.08
C SER A 146 0.52 -20.92 -2.18
N ALA A 147 1.38 -20.48 -3.11
CA ALA A 147 2.68 -21.06 -3.38
C ALA A 147 3.75 -19.96 -3.53
N PHE A 148 4.31 -19.52 -2.39
CA PHE A 148 5.24 -18.37 -2.36
C PHE A 148 6.64 -18.77 -1.90
N GLY A 149 7.67 -18.14 -2.50
CA GLY A 149 9.05 -18.21 -2.05
C GLY A 149 9.25 -17.60 -0.64
N GLY A 150 10.42 -17.81 -0.05
CA GLY A 150 10.79 -17.21 1.23
C GLY A 150 10.19 -17.86 2.48
N ILE A 151 9.39 -18.92 2.34
CA ILE A 151 8.86 -19.74 3.45
C ILE A 151 9.11 -21.22 3.19
N PRO A 152 9.05 -22.09 4.23
CA PRO A 152 9.24 -23.51 4.06
C PRO A 152 8.31 -24.12 3.00
N ILE A 153 8.87 -24.98 2.15
CA ILE A 153 8.11 -25.59 1.05
C ILE A 153 7.21 -26.75 1.51
N LYS A 154 7.65 -27.48 2.54
CA LYS A 154 6.92 -28.70 3.02
C LYS A 154 5.45 -28.45 3.33
N PRO A 155 5.05 -27.41 4.10
CA PRO A 155 3.63 -27.12 4.35
C PRO A 155 2.85 -26.82 3.08
N GLN A 156 3.49 -26.21 2.06
CA GLN A 156 2.83 -25.92 0.79
C GLN A 156 2.58 -27.22 -0.01
N ILE A 157 3.55 -28.13 -0.03
CA ILE A 157 3.38 -29.46 -0.63
C ILE A 157 2.25 -30.23 0.04
N GLU A 158 2.19 -30.24 1.38
CA GLU A 158 1.10 -30.90 2.12
C GLU A 158 -0.27 -30.30 1.79
N ARG A 159 -0.37 -28.96 1.69
CA ARG A 159 -1.61 -28.28 1.30
C ARG A 159 -2.08 -28.66 -0.11
N LEU A 160 -1.14 -28.84 -1.04
CA LEU A 160 -1.43 -29.18 -2.44
C LEU A 160 -1.83 -30.66 -2.66
N LYS A 161 -1.69 -31.52 -1.64
CA LYS A 161 -2.25 -32.88 -1.68
C LYS A 161 -3.77 -32.91 -1.59
N SER A 162 -4.39 -31.86 -1.04
CA SER A 162 -5.84 -31.70 -1.01
C SER A 162 -6.35 -31.08 -2.32
N PRO A 163 -7.61 -31.31 -2.70
CA PRO A 163 -8.22 -30.66 -3.85
C PRO A 163 -7.93 -29.18 -3.91
N THR A 164 -7.49 -28.68 -5.05
CA THR A 164 -7.09 -27.28 -5.23
C THR A 164 -7.45 -26.83 -6.64
N HIS A 165 -8.35 -25.85 -6.76
CA HIS A 165 -8.84 -25.34 -8.02
C HIS A 165 -7.99 -24.18 -8.55
N ILE A 166 -7.56 -23.29 -7.64
CA ILE A 166 -6.78 -22.09 -7.97
C ILE A 166 -5.49 -22.08 -7.18
N VAL A 167 -4.37 -21.81 -7.84
CA VAL A 167 -3.07 -21.61 -7.19
C VAL A 167 -2.58 -20.20 -7.43
N VAL A 168 -2.32 -19.43 -6.37
CA VAL A 168 -1.66 -18.14 -6.42
C VAL A 168 -0.18 -18.34 -6.08
N ALA A 169 0.72 -17.98 -6.98
CA ALA A 169 2.12 -18.33 -6.84
C ALA A 169 3.08 -17.20 -7.23
N THR A 170 4.31 -17.25 -6.68
CA THR A 170 5.46 -16.58 -7.28
C THR A 170 6.14 -17.52 -8.28
N PRO A 171 6.63 -17.02 -9.44
CA PRO A 171 7.16 -17.89 -10.51
C PRO A 171 8.17 -18.92 -10.03
N GLY A 172 9.26 -18.54 -9.37
CA GLY A 172 10.30 -19.48 -8.94
C GLY A 172 9.80 -20.57 -7.98
N ARG A 173 8.81 -20.26 -7.10
CA ARG A 173 8.23 -21.28 -6.22
C ARG A 173 7.32 -22.24 -7.00
N LEU A 174 6.59 -21.75 -7.97
CA LEU A 174 5.79 -22.64 -8.81
C LEU A 174 6.68 -23.60 -9.60
N VAL A 175 7.78 -23.11 -10.20
CA VAL A 175 8.77 -23.96 -10.89
C VAL A 175 9.34 -25.03 -9.93
N ASP A 176 9.71 -24.66 -8.69
CA ASP A 176 10.22 -25.64 -7.69
C ASP A 176 9.16 -26.71 -7.36
N LEU A 177 7.89 -26.33 -7.22
CA LEU A 177 6.81 -27.28 -6.96
C LEU A 177 6.50 -28.20 -8.13
N VAL A 178 6.55 -27.67 -9.36
CA VAL A 178 6.37 -28.48 -10.60
C VAL A 178 7.53 -29.45 -10.76
N ASN A 179 8.78 -29.02 -10.57
CA ASN A 179 9.97 -29.88 -10.66
C ASN A 179 9.96 -31.01 -9.60
N ARG A 180 9.37 -30.76 -8.44
CA ARG A 180 9.18 -31.77 -7.37
C ARG A 180 7.95 -32.65 -7.61
N GLN A 181 7.20 -32.44 -8.70
CA GLN A 181 5.95 -33.14 -8.98
C GLN A 181 4.89 -32.98 -7.86
N ALA A 182 4.98 -31.90 -7.06
CA ALA A 182 4.04 -31.57 -6.02
C ALA A 182 2.76 -30.92 -6.55
N ILE A 183 2.79 -30.42 -7.77
CA ILE A 183 1.66 -29.86 -8.49
C ILE A 183 1.80 -30.14 -9.97
N SER A 184 0.68 -30.36 -10.65
CA SER A 184 0.61 -30.44 -12.11
C SER A 184 -0.15 -29.22 -12.65
N ILE A 185 0.45 -28.53 -13.62
CA ILE A 185 -0.17 -27.39 -14.31
C ILE A 185 -0.45 -27.72 -15.80
N LYS A 186 -0.37 -28.99 -16.17
CA LYS A 186 -0.52 -29.47 -17.56
C LYS A 186 -1.95 -29.40 -18.08
N ASN A 187 -2.93 -29.24 -17.20
CA ASN A 187 -4.35 -29.24 -17.54
C ASN A 187 -5.07 -27.95 -17.10
N ILE A 188 -4.34 -26.89 -16.78
CA ILE A 188 -4.99 -25.64 -16.39
C ILE A 188 -5.74 -25.01 -17.56
N ALA A 189 -6.89 -24.42 -17.28
CA ALA A 189 -7.68 -23.67 -18.23
C ALA A 189 -7.25 -22.18 -18.27
N TYR A 190 -6.73 -21.66 -17.17
CA TYR A 190 -6.42 -20.24 -17.02
C TYR A 190 -5.04 -20.01 -16.46
N LEU A 191 -4.29 -19.09 -17.10
CA LEU A 191 -3.04 -18.54 -16.59
C LEU A 191 -3.19 -17.02 -16.45
N VAL A 192 -3.07 -16.51 -15.23
CA VAL A 192 -3.12 -15.07 -14.96
C VAL A 192 -1.72 -14.58 -14.65
N LEU A 193 -1.31 -13.47 -15.25
CA LEU A 193 -0.06 -12.77 -15.00
C LEU A 193 -0.42 -11.38 -14.47
N ASP A 194 -0.27 -11.13 -13.15
CA ASP A 194 -0.49 -9.78 -12.58
C ASP A 194 0.84 -9.07 -12.35
N GLU A 195 0.90 -7.77 -12.65
CA GLU A 195 2.14 -6.98 -12.76
C GLU A 195 3.16 -7.67 -13.68
N ALA A 196 2.72 -8.01 -14.89
CA ALA A 196 3.52 -8.79 -15.86
C ALA A 196 4.81 -8.07 -16.28
N ASP A 197 4.81 -6.74 -16.38
CA ASP A 197 5.97 -5.89 -16.64
C ASP A 197 7.10 -6.15 -15.65
N GLU A 198 6.76 -6.36 -14.39
CA GLU A 198 7.71 -6.69 -13.33
C GLU A 198 8.27 -8.11 -13.46
N MET A 199 7.41 -9.07 -13.82
CA MET A 199 7.84 -10.47 -13.98
C MET A 199 8.77 -10.65 -15.19
N VAL A 200 8.47 -9.97 -16.29
CA VAL A 200 9.30 -10.09 -17.52
C VAL A 200 10.69 -9.51 -17.31
N SER A 201 10.82 -8.45 -16.49
CA SER A 201 12.12 -7.84 -16.22
C SER A 201 12.99 -8.66 -15.28
N ALA A 202 12.41 -9.32 -14.27
CA ALA A 202 13.14 -9.94 -13.17
C ALA A 202 13.07 -11.47 -13.13
N LEU A 203 12.06 -12.11 -13.75
CA LEU A 203 11.72 -13.53 -13.57
C LEU A 203 11.42 -14.21 -14.91
N LYS A 204 12.02 -13.74 -16.00
CA LYS A 204 11.75 -14.21 -17.34
C LYS A 204 11.98 -15.70 -17.50
N GLU A 205 13.07 -16.25 -16.98
CA GLU A 205 13.43 -17.68 -17.10
C GLU A 205 12.37 -18.56 -16.45
N ASP A 206 11.95 -18.25 -15.23
CA ASP A 206 10.90 -18.99 -14.53
C ASP A 206 9.57 -18.91 -15.28
N LEU A 207 9.24 -17.73 -15.83
CA LEU A 207 8.02 -17.51 -16.59
C LEU A 207 8.00 -18.34 -17.87
N ASP A 208 9.11 -18.39 -18.60
CA ASP A 208 9.26 -19.20 -19.81
C ASP A 208 9.08 -20.71 -19.51
N VAL A 209 9.61 -21.20 -18.38
CA VAL A 209 9.41 -22.60 -17.94
C VAL A 209 7.93 -22.85 -17.65
N ILE A 210 7.26 -21.99 -16.89
CA ILE A 210 5.85 -22.15 -16.54
C ILE A 210 4.98 -22.16 -17.81
N ILE A 211 5.20 -21.21 -18.70
CA ILE A 211 4.41 -21.11 -19.93
C ILE A 211 4.54 -22.36 -20.79
N LYS A 212 5.73 -22.95 -20.88
CA LYS A 212 5.98 -24.20 -21.64
C LYS A 212 5.31 -25.41 -21.01
N GLU A 213 5.19 -25.48 -19.68
CA GLU A 213 4.56 -26.58 -18.95
C GLU A 213 3.02 -26.50 -18.97
N THR A 214 2.45 -25.37 -19.37
CA THR A 214 0.99 -25.18 -19.43
C THR A 214 0.42 -25.48 -20.81
N PRO A 215 -0.87 -25.91 -20.94
CA PRO A 215 -1.47 -26.23 -22.24
C PRO A 215 -1.49 -25.04 -23.19
N LYS A 216 -1.29 -25.28 -24.47
CA LYS A 216 -1.45 -24.23 -25.49
C LYS A 216 -2.90 -23.74 -25.63
N SER A 217 -3.86 -24.56 -25.23
CA SER A 217 -5.30 -24.25 -25.25
C SER A 217 -5.74 -23.40 -24.03
N ARG A 218 -4.84 -23.15 -23.03
CA ARG A 218 -5.17 -22.30 -21.91
C ARG A 218 -5.54 -20.89 -22.37
N ARG A 219 -6.36 -20.21 -21.60
CA ARG A 219 -6.56 -18.76 -21.72
C ARG A 219 -5.56 -18.03 -20.86
N THR A 220 -4.90 -17.03 -21.43
CA THR A 220 -3.94 -16.19 -20.70
C THR A 220 -4.55 -14.82 -20.44
N LEU A 221 -4.57 -14.41 -19.18
CA LEU A 221 -5.04 -13.11 -18.72
C LEU A 221 -3.83 -12.32 -18.19
N LEU A 222 -3.37 -11.33 -18.92
CA LEU A 222 -2.21 -10.53 -18.61
C LEU A 222 -2.64 -9.16 -18.11
N PHE A 223 -2.24 -8.79 -16.90
CA PHE A 223 -2.50 -7.48 -16.33
C PHE A 223 -1.18 -6.77 -16.05
N THR A 224 -1.08 -5.53 -16.49
CA THR A 224 0.15 -4.74 -16.40
C THR A 224 -0.18 -3.25 -16.32
N ALA A 225 0.71 -2.47 -15.73
CA ALA A 225 0.57 -1.01 -15.70
C ALA A 225 1.15 -0.38 -16.96
N THR A 226 2.18 -0.98 -17.55
CA THR A 226 2.93 -0.48 -18.69
C THR A 226 3.09 -1.53 -19.77
N MET A 227 3.40 -1.13 -21.00
CA MET A 227 3.55 -2.02 -22.14
C MET A 227 4.95 -1.89 -22.79
N PRO A 228 6.05 -2.18 -22.07
CA PRO A 228 7.38 -2.15 -22.62
C PRO A 228 7.57 -3.20 -23.72
N GLY A 229 8.64 -3.07 -24.51
CA GLY A 229 8.94 -3.98 -25.62
C GLY A 229 8.96 -5.46 -25.22
N ALA A 230 9.44 -5.76 -24.02
CA ALA A 230 9.49 -7.13 -23.48
C ALA A 230 8.08 -7.73 -23.25
N ILE A 231 7.10 -6.94 -22.80
CA ILE A 231 5.70 -7.37 -22.68
C ILE A 231 5.06 -7.58 -24.05
N LYS A 232 5.33 -6.69 -25.01
CA LYS A 232 4.85 -6.87 -26.39
C LYS A 232 5.35 -8.18 -26.99
N GLN A 233 6.63 -8.51 -26.76
CA GLN A 233 7.20 -9.80 -27.19
C GLN A 233 6.54 -11.00 -26.48
N LEU A 234 6.27 -10.90 -25.17
CA LEU A 234 5.57 -11.96 -24.43
C LEU A 234 4.17 -12.20 -25.02
N VAL A 235 3.42 -11.12 -25.25
CA VAL A 235 2.09 -11.20 -25.88
C VAL A 235 2.17 -11.86 -27.27
N GLN A 236 3.11 -11.45 -28.10
CA GLN A 236 3.30 -12.01 -29.45
C GLN A 236 3.70 -13.50 -29.45
N ASN A 237 4.55 -13.91 -28.50
CA ASN A 237 5.11 -15.25 -28.48
C ASN A 237 4.22 -16.29 -27.79
N TYR A 238 3.45 -15.88 -26.78
CA TYR A 238 2.79 -16.81 -25.87
C TYR A 238 1.28 -16.65 -25.74
N MET A 239 0.69 -15.58 -26.28
CA MET A 239 -0.75 -15.38 -26.29
C MET A 239 -1.35 -15.64 -27.67
N SER A 240 -2.66 -15.82 -27.73
CA SER A 240 -3.36 -16.11 -28.99
C SER A 240 -3.29 -14.93 -29.98
N LYS A 241 -3.35 -15.22 -31.29
CA LYS A 241 -3.39 -14.17 -32.32
C LYS A 241 -4.62 -13.23 -32.20
N HIS A 242 -5.66 -13.66 -31.48
CA HIS A 242 -6.91 -12.94 -31.26
C HIS A 242 -7.02 -12.37 -29.85
N VAL A 243 -5.87 -12.01 -29.25
CA VAL A 243 -5.84 -11.36 -27.93
C VAL A 243 -6.63 -10.06 -27.94
N VAL A 244 -7.44 -9.85 -26.91
CA VAL A 244 -8.18 -8.59 -26.72
C VAL A 244 -7.42 -7.72 -25.75
N GLN A 245 -7.02 -6.56 -26.21
CA GLN A 245 -6.38 -5.56 -25.37
C GLN A 245 -7.42 -4.57 -24.84
N VAL A 246 -7.46 -4.39 -23.55
CA VAL A 246 -8.32 -3.45 -22.83
C VAL A 246 -7.45 -2.48 -22.08
N GLN A 247 -7.74 -1.22 -22.21
CA GLN A 247 -7.09 -0.16 -21.44
C GLN A 247 -8.11 0.53 -20.54
N ALA A 248 -7.78 0.64 -19.26
CA ALA A 248 -8.53 1.52 -18.36
C ALA A 248 -8.33 2.98 -18.77
N ASP A 249 -9.39 3.78 -18.63
CA ASP A 249 -9.30 5.20 -18.95
C ASP A 249 -8.22 5.86 -18.10
N MET A 250 -7.17 6.31 -18.76
CA MET A 250 -5.97 6.86 -18.12
C MET A 250 -6.26 8.20 -17.44
N ASP A 251 -7.33 8.88 -17.87
CA ASP A 251 -7.65 10.25 -17.46
C ASP A 251 -8.31 10.36 -16.08
N THR A 252 -8.76 9.25 -15.46
CA THR A 252 -9.60 9.36 -14.27
C THR A 252 -8.98 8.96 -12.94
N VAL A 253 -7.91 8.13 -12.89
CA VAL A 253 -7.42 7.64 -11.57
C VAL A 253 -5.93 7.30 -11.56
N GLY A 254 -5.03 8.25 -11.58
CA GLY A 254 -3.65 7.81 -11.40
C GLY A 254 -2.57 8.89 -11.30
N HIS A 255 -2.80 10.05 -11.89
CA HIS A 255 -1.94 11.23 -11.71
C HIS A 255 -2.74 12.43 -11.20
N GLN A 256 -4.07 12.47 -11.37
CA GLN A 256 -4.92 13.61 -11.00
C GLN A 256 -5.01 13.88 -9.48
N GLY A 257 -4.40 13.08 -8.65
CA GLY A 257 -4.37 13.31 -7.20
C GLY A 257 -2.96 13.41 -6.64
N ILE A 258 -1.92 13.26 -7.46
CA ILE A 258 -0.53 13.31 -7.01
C ILE A 258 0.07 14.67 -7.38
N ASP A 259 0.53 15.39 -6.37
CA ASP A 259 1.39 16.55 -6.55
C ASP A 259 2.83 16.06 -6.74
N HIS A 260 3.35 16.23 -7.96
CA HIS A 260 4.70 15.81 -8.33
C HIS A 260 5.65 16.95 -8.06
N GLN A 261 6.57 16.75 -7.13
CA GLN A 261 7.52 17.76 -6.72
C GLN A 261 8.96 17.26 -6.86
N TYR A 262 9.88 18.18 -7.12
CA TYR A 262 11.31 17.91 -7.04
C TYR A 262 12.05 19.00 -6.28
N MET A 263 13.18 18.64 -5.68
CA MET A 263 14.12 19.58 -5.11
C MET A 263 15.54 19.24 -5.54
N VAL A 264 16.36 20.27 -5.70
CA VAL A 264 17.77 20.11 -6.06
C VAL A 264 18.61 20.41 -4.83
N VAL A 265 19.49 19.48 -4.46
CA VAL A 265 20.31 19.58 -3.26
C VAL A 265 21.71 19.01 -3.51
N GLU A 266 22.69 19.56 -2.80
CA GLU A 266 24.02 18.95 -2.75
C GLU A 266 23.98 17.59 -2.02
N PRO A 267 24.85 16.62 -2.40
CA PRO A 267 24.85 15.29 -1.78
C PRO A 267 24.95 15.30 -0.26
N ILE A 268 25.67 16.27 0.32
CA ILE A 268 25.85 16.41 1.76
C ILE A 268 24.58 16.90 2.49
N GLU A 269 23.76 17.69 1.82
CA GLU A 269 22.54 18.27 2.37
C GLU A 269 21.32 17.32 2.29
N LYS A 270 21.43 16.26 1.50
CA LYS A 270 20.31 15.37 1.13
C LYS A 270 19.57 14.79 2.36
N LEU A 271 20.30 14.46 3.41
CA LEU A 271 19.69 13.97 4.66
C LEU A 271 18.98 15.08 5.43
N GLU A 272 19.61 16.23 5.58
CA GLU A 272 19.06 17.36 6.33
C GLU A 272 17.75 17.85 5.72
N VAL A 273 17.72 18.01 4.42
CA VAL A 273 16.53 18.43 3.67
C VAL A 273 15.40 17.40 3.79
N LEU A 274 15.75 16.10 3.73
CA LEU A 274 14.76 15.05 3.97
C LEU A 274 14.18 15.11 5.40
N LEU A 275 15.02 15.32 6.42
CA LEU A 275 14.56 15.43 7.80
C LEU A 275 13.63 16.63 7.98
N HIS A 276 13.94 17.75 7.34
CA HIS A 276 13.08 18.92 7.34
C HIS A 276 11.73 18.63 6.67
N PHE A 277 11.73 17.99 5.50
CA PHE A 277 10.50 17.55 4.84
C PHE A 277 9.66 16.63 5.73
N LEU A 278 10.28 15.64 6.37
CA LEU A 278 9.58 14.70 7.25
C LEU A 278 9.00 15.39 8.50
N ASN A 279 9.69 16.39 9.05
CA ASN A 279 9.15 17.21 10.15
C ASN A 279 7.89 17.98 9.74
N SER A 280 7.82 18.47 8.49
CA SER A 280 6.60 19.11 7.97
C SER A 280 5.44 18.14 7.77
N LYS A 281 5.72 16.81 7.77
CA LYS A 281 4.79 15.70 7.57
C LYS A 281 4.50 14.91 8.86
N GLU A 282 4.68 15.54 10.05
CA GLU A 282 4.43 14.88 11.32
C GLU A 282 3.01 14.31 11.42
N GLY A 283 2.91 13.02 11.73
CA GLY A 283 1.65 12.30 11.83
C GLY A 283 1.11 11.76 10.50
N GLU A 284 1.80 12.01 9.40
CA GLU A 284 1.50 11.43 8.10
C GLU A 284 2.39 10.22 7.83
N ARG A 285 1.89 9.25 7.04
CA ARG A 285 2.65 8.06 6.67
C ARG A 285 3.20 8.17 5.25
N GLY A 286 4.46 7.74 5.08
CA GLY A 286 5.10 7.79 3.78
C GLY A 286 6.07 6.65 3.49
N ILE A 287 6.47 6.57 2.21
CA ILE A 287 7.48 5.62 1.75
C ILE A 287 8.63 6.39 1.13
N ILE A 288 9.87 6.04 1.51
CA ILE A 288 11.09 6.60 0.93
C ILE A 288 11.79 5.52 0.11
N PHE A 289 11.95 5.76 -1.16
CA PHE A 289 12.61 4.87 -2.10
C PHE A 289 14.11 5.16 -2.21
N CYS A 290 14.92 4.13 -2.03
CA CYS A 290 16.37 4.17 -2.22
C CYS A 290 16.83 3.15 -3.27
N LYS A 291 17.83 3.50 -4.07
CA LYS A 291 18.37 2.66 -5.14
C LYS A 291 19.02 1.36 -4.64
N THR A 292 19.64 1.36 -3.45
CA THR A 292 20.40 0.21 -2.95
C THR A 292 20.00 -0.20 -1.53
N LYS A 293 20.21 -1.48 -1.20
CA LYS A 293 20.02 -2.04 0.15
C LYS A 293 20.88 -1.32 1.21
N ALA A 294 22.10 -0.93 0.85
CA ALA A 294 23.00 -0.19 1.73
C ALA A 294 22.45 1.20 2.05
N ALA A 295 21.91 1.89 1.03
CA ALA A 295 21.27 3.20 1.21
C ALA A 295 20.03 3.11 2.10
N VAL A 296 19.18 2.07 1.92
CA VAL A 296 18.02 1.82 2.79
C VAL A 296 18.45 1.68 4.25
N ASN A 297 19.43 0.82 4.54
CA ASN A 297 19.90 0.60 5.91
C ASN A 297 20.52 1.86 6.53
N LYS A 298 21.35 2.58 5.76
CA LYS A 298 21.98 3.83 6.20
C LYS A 298 20.93 4.88 6.52
N LEU A 299 19.96 5.07 5.63
CA LEU A 299 18.90 6.07 5.80
C LEU A 299 17.98 5.72 6.98
N ALA A 300 17.50 4.47 7.08
CA ALA A 300 16.66 4.05 8.20
C ALA A 300 17.37 4.24 9.55
N LYS A 301 18.68 3.92 9.63
CA LYS A 301 19.48 4.20 10.83
C LYS A 301 19.55 5.69 11.16
N ASN A 302 19.77 6.55 10.16
CA ASN A 302 19.81 7.99 10.34
C ASN A 302 18.45 8.53 10.82
N LEU A 303 17.34 8.06 10.23
CA LEU A 303 16.00 8.43 10.68
C LEU A 303 15.73 8.01 12.12
N ALA A 304 16.14 6.80 12.52
CA ALA A 304 16.00 6.32 13.89
C ALA A 304 16.83 7.16 14.90
N ILE A 305 18.07 7.54 14.54
CA ILE A 305 18.90 8.47 15.34
C ILE A 305 18.18 9.82 15.54
N ASN A 306 17.53 10.32 14.50
CA ASN A 306 16.73 11.53 14.52
C ASN A 306 15.29 11.33 15.05
N LYS A 307 15.03 10.19 15.71
CA LYS A 307 13.78 9.86 16.42
C LYS A 307 12.54 9.74 15.54
N PHE A 308 12.70 9.52 14.22
CA PHE A 308 11.59 9.15 13.34
C PHE A 308 11.23 7.69 13.52
N SER A 309 9.93 7.41 13.62
CA SER A 309 9.40 6.04 13.61
C SER A 309 9.54 5.45 12.20
N SER A 310 10.67 4.76 11.96
CA SER A 310 11.01 4.27 10.63
C SER A 310 11.34 2.80 10.59
N GLY A 311 11.06 2.16 9.44
CA GLY A 311 11.39 0.76 9.17
C GLY A 311 12.09 0.59 7.83
N ALA A 312 13.06 -0.32 7.76
CA ALA A 312 13.78 -0.67 6.54
C ALA A 312 13.19 -1.92 5.89
N ILE A 313 13.04 -1.90 4.55
CA ILE A 313 12.61 -3.08 3.81
C ILE A 313 13.42 -3.25 2.51
N HIS A 314 14.10 -4.40 2.36
CA HIS A 314 14.90 -4.73 1.19
C HIS A 314 15.09 -6.24 1.03
N GLY A 315 15.53 -6.68 -0.14
CA GLY A 315 15.59 -8.11 -0.50
C GLY A 315 16.55 -8.98 0.32
N SER A 316 17.47 -8.40 1.11
CA SER A 316 18.39 -9.19 1.96
C SER A 316 17.83 -9.46 3.37
N LEU A 317 16.67 -8.90 3.72
CA LEU A 317 16.00 -9.19 4.99
C LEU A 317 15.35 -10.57 4.93
N THR A 318 15.37 -11.28 6.06
CA THR A 318 14.58 -12.51 6.19
C THR A 318 13.09 -12.19 6.11
N GLN A 319 12.31 -13.17 5.64
CA GLN A 319 10.86 -12.95 5.47
C GLN A 319 10.16 -12.58 6.79
N GLY A 320 10.56 -13.18 7.91
CA GLY A 320 9.97 -12.83 9.22
C GLY A 320 10.23 -11.39 9.64
N ILE A 321 11.39 -10.81 9.27
CA ILE A 321 11.66 -9.38 9.51
C ILE A 321 10.80 -8.51 8.60
N ARG A 322 10.68 -8.88 7.31
CA ARG A 322 9.82 -8.15 6.36
C ARG A 322 8.35 -8.14 6.83
N ASP A 323 7.82 -9.32 7.19
CA ASP A 323 6.44 -9.45 7.67
C ASP A 323 6.20 -8.60 8.92
N ARG A 324 7.16 -8.56 9.87
CA ARG A 324 7.09 -7.72 11.08
C ARG A 324 7.08 -6.24 10.74
N VAL A 325 8.03 -5.75 9.93
CA VAL A 325 8.12 -4.34 9.54
C VAL A 325 6.86 -3.91 8.80
N MET A 326 6.38 -4.74 7.87
CA MET A 326 5.14 -4.46 7.14
C MET A 326 3.90 -4.47 8.04
N GLY A 327 3.84 -5.38 9.02
CA GLY A 327 2.78 -5.37 10.03
C GLY A 327 2.78 -4.07 10.83
N GLN A 328 3.93 -3.68 11.38
CA GLN A 328 4.09 -2.43 12.13
C GLN A 328 3.73 -1.19 11.29
N PHE A 329 4.07 -1.18 9.99
CA PHE A 329 3.72 -0.08 9.09
C PHE A 329 2.21 -0.04 8.81
N ARG A 330 1.55 -1.20 8.63
CA ARG A 330 0.08 -1.25 8.45
C ARG A 330 -0.68 -0.80 9.70
N GLU A 331 -0.20 -1.17 10.87
CA GLU A 331 -0.80 -0.84 12.17
C GLU A 331 -0.47 0.59 12.65
N GLY A 332 0.39 1.34 11.92
CA GLY A 332 0.75 2.71 12.25
C GLY A 332 1.78 2.84 13.38
N TYR A 333 2.50 1.76 13.73
CA TYR A 333 3.67 1.84 14.64
C TYR A 333 4.92 2.37 13.94
N ILE A 334 4.95 2.34 12.63
CA ILE A 334 5.98 2.93 11.77
C ILE A 334 5.30 3.93 10.86
N ASP A 335 5.80 5.17 10.85
CA ASP A 335 5.28 6.25 10.00
C ASP A 335 6.02 6.34 8.68
N VAL A 336 7.32 6.00 8.66
CA VAL A 336 8.19 6.12 7.50
C VAL A 336 8.78 4.77 7.12
N LEU A 337 8.41 4.25 5.95
CA LEU A 337 8.99 3.04 5.40
C LEU A 337 10.11 3.39 4.42
N VAL A 338 11.33 2.90 4.66
CA VAL A 338 12.47 3.06 3.74
C VAL A 338 12.66 1.78 2.96
N ALA A 339 12.60 1.83 1.63
CA ALA A 339 12.53 0.63 0.80
C ALA A 339 13.36 0.71 -0.48
N THR A 340 13.76 -0.46 -1.00
CA THR A 340 14.15 -0.60 -2.42
C THR A 340 12.91 -0.91 -3.26
N ASP A 341 12.95 -0.61 -4.56
CA ASP A 341 11.84 -0.84 -5.48
C ASP A 341 11.27 -2.24 -5.38
N LEU A 342 12.11 -3.26 -5.52
CA LEU A 342 11.68 -4.67 -5.47
C LEU A 342 10.99 -5.03 -4.14
N ALA A 343 11.44 -4.47 -3.04
CA ALA A 343 10.89 -4.79 -1.72
C ALA A 343 9.59 -4.02 -1.41
N ALA A 344 9.39 -2.88 -2.03
CA ALA A 344 8.18 -2.07 -1.89
C ALA A 344 7.06 -2.45 -2.89
N ARG A 345 7.34 -3.36 -3.82
CA ARG A 345 6.32 -3.88 -4.75
C ARG A 345 5.25 -4.66 -4.00
N GLY A 346 4.02 -4.53 -4.45
CA GLY A 346 2.88 -5.19 -3.81
C GLY A 346 2.52 -4.67 -2.43
N ILE A 347 3.14 -3.56 -1.96
CA ILE A 347 2.71 -2.93 -0.70
C ILE A 347 1.32 -2.32 -0.92
N ASP A 348 0.34 -2.91 -0.27
CA ASP A 348 -1.01 -2.36 -0.15
C ASP A 348 -1.22 -1.85 1.28
N VAL A 349 -0.89 -0.60 1.47
CA VAL A 349 -1.15 0.13 2.70
C VAL A 349 -2.01 1.33 2.35
N LYS A 350 -3.13 1.45 3.04
CA LYS A 350 -4.04 2.61 2.92
C LYS A 350 -3.38 3.84 3.58
N GLU A 351 -3.79 5.01 3.13
CA GLU A 351 -3.43 6.29 3.76
C GLU A 351 -1.92 6.60 3.74
N ILE A 352 -1.25 6.33 2.61
CA ILE A 352 0.08 6.84 2.36
C ILE A 352 -0.06 8.24 1.77
N SER A 353 0.36 9.25 2.53
CA SER A 353 0.21 10.66 2.16
C SER A 353 1.28 11.10 1.19
N TYR A 354 2.49 10.56 1.31
CA TYR A 354 3.61 10.95 0.48
C TYR A 354 4.55 9.80 0.10
N VAL A 355 5.19 9.97 -1.03
CA VAL A 355 6.30 9.15 -1.52
C VAL A 355 7.52 10.05 -1.70
N VAL A 356 8.70 9.61 -1.26
CA VAL A 356 9.96 10.31 -1.52
C VAL A 356 10.86 9.42 -2.36
N ASN A 357 11.27 9.91 -3.51
CA ASN A 357 12.35 9.34 -4.30
C ASN A 357 13.67 9.94 -3.78
N TYR A 358 14.32 9.25 -2.82
CA TYR A 358 15.63 9.68 -2.28
C TYR A 358 16.75 9.58 -3.32
N HIS A 359 16.55 8.75 -4.34
CA HIS A 359 17.31 8.67 -5.56
C HIS A 359 16.34 8.66 -6.75
N LEU A 360 16.71 9.38 -7.81
CA LEU A 360 15.95 9.36 -9.05
C LEU A 360 15.75 7.90 -9.52
N PRO A 361 14.56 7.49 -9.90
CA PRO A 361 14.34 6.16 -10.46
C PRO A 361 14.98 6.03 -11.85
N ASP A 362 15.51 4.85 -12.16
CA ASP A 362 16.22 4.60 -13.43
C ASP A 362 15.28 4.56 -14.66
N THR A 363 13.96 4.43 -14.46
CA THR A 363 12.98 4.37 -15.56
C THR A 363 11.68 5.08 -15.18
N TYR A 364 10.96 5.56 -16.19
CA TYR A 364 9.62 6.16 -16.04
C TYR A 364 8.62 5.20 -15.37
N ASP A 365 8.66 3.93 -15.76
CA ASP A 365 7.81 2.89 -15.15
C ASP A 365 8.05 2.76 -13.66
N THR A 366 9.32 2.77 -13.23
CA THR A 366 9.69 2.74 -11.82
C THR A 366 9.14 3.96 -11.06
N TYR A 367 9.20 5.14 -11.68
CA TYR A 367 8.60 6.34 -11.09
C TYR A 367 7.09 6.21 -10.90
N VAL A 368 6.38 5.70 -11.92
CA VAL A 368 4.93 5.46 -11.86
C VAL A 368 4.58 4.47 -10.76
N HIS A 369 5.33 3.38 -10.63
CA HIS A 369 5.13 2.38 -9.58
C HIS A 369 5.39 2.90 -8.18
N ARG A 370 6.38 3.80 -8.01
CA ARG A 370 6.67 4.45 -6.71
C ARG A 370 5.59 5.46 -6.37
N SER A 371 5.31 6.43 -7.25
CA SER A 371 4.32 7.49 -7.04
C SER A 371 2.91 6.92 -6.84
N GLY A 372 2.56 5.84 -7.54
CA GLY A 372 1.29 5.14 -7.37
C GLY A 372 1.10 4.42 -6.02
N ARG A 373 2.05 4.54 -5.06
CA ARG A 373 1.82 4.10 -3.67
C ARG A 373 1.02 5.11 -2.87
N THR A 374 0.97 6.37 -3.27
CA THR A 374 0.10 7.40 -2.69
C THR A 374 -1.11 7.71 -3.60
N ALA A 375 -1.99 8.62 -3.19
CA ALA A 375 -3.19 9.06 -3.91
C ALA A 375 -4.14 7.91 -4.35
N ARG A 376 -4.31 6.90 -3.52
CA ARG A 376 -5.21 5.78 -3.80
C ARG A 376 -6.65 6.10 -3.39
N ALA A 377 -7.60 5.47 -4.08
CA ALA A 377 -9.03 5.58 -3.79
C ALA A 377 -9.56 7.03 -3.81
N GLY A 378 -9.01 7.91 -4.67
CA GLY A 378 -9.45 9.30 -4.80
C GLY A 378 -8.86 10.26 -3.76
N ALA A 379 -7.94 9.81 -2.89
CA ALA A 379 -7.19 10.68 -2.00
C ALA A 379 -6.14 11.51 -2.76
N LYS A 380 -5.74 12.64 -2.19
CA LYS A 380 -4.59 13.41 -2.68
C LYS A 380 -3.29 12.83 -2.11
N GLY A 381 -2.21 12.90 -2.87
CA GLY A 381 -0.89 12.44 -2.46
C GLY A 381 0.23 13.34 -2.97
N LEU A 382 1.41 13.17 -2.43
CA LEU A 382 2.60 13.92 -2.82
C LEU A 382 3.72 12.96 -3.22
N SER A 383 4.39 13.24 -4.34
CA SER A 383 5.59 12.53 -4.78
C SER A 383 6.76 13.51 -4.88
N LEU A 384 7.67 13.46 -3.90
CA LEU A 384 8.85 14.31 -3.87
C LEU A 384 10.06 13.56 -4.43
N THR A 385 10.79 14.17 -5.39
CA THR A 385 12.05 13.62 -5.92
C THR A 385 13.22 14.52 -5.51
N ILE A 386 14.21 13.93 -4.83
CA ILE A 386 15.40 14.64 -4.37
C ILE A 386 16.52 14.40 -5.38
N LEU A 387 16.87 15.43 -6.12
CA LEU A 387 17.83 15.44 -7.22
C LEU A 387 19.17 16.04 -6.82
N GLN A 388 20.20 15.63 -7.53
CA GLN A 388 21.45 16.37 -7.65
C GLN A 388 21.39 17.28 -8.89
N GLN A 389 22.31 18.24 -8.99
CA GLN A 389 22.28 19.23 -10.07
C GLN A 389 22.35 18.58 -11.46
N GLU A 390 23.10 17.46 -11.58
CA GLU A 390 23.28 16.73 -12.83
C GLU A 390 22.02 15.99 -13.29
N GLU A 391 21.11 15.66 -12.34
CA GLU A 391 19.88 14.90 -12.60
C GLU A 391 18.70 15.80 -13.02
N VAL A 392 18.87 17.15 -12.99
CA VAL A 392 17.75 18.09 -13.24
C VAL A 392 17.22 18.00 -14.66
N GLU A 393 18.10 17.79 -15.64
CA GLU A 393 17.71 17.68 -17.05
C GLU A 393 16.81 16.48 -17.31
N GLU A 394 16.94 15.41 -16.53
CA GLU A 394 16.10 14.21 -16.67
C GLU A 394 14.62 14.48 -16.32
N ILE A 395 14.32 15.50 -15.50
CA ILE A 395 12.93 15.83 -15.13
C ILE A 395 12.10 16.20 -16.36
N ALA A 396 12.64 16.93 -17.31
CA ALA A 396 11.93 17.31 -18.53
C ALA A 396 11.55 16.07 -19.37
N ASP A 397 12.40 15.05 -19.38
CA ASP A 397 12.11 13.79 -20.05
C ASP A 397 11.01 13.00 -19.33
N PHE A 398 11.01 12.99 -17.98
CA PHE A 398 9.93 12.42 -17.18
C PHE A 398 8.60 13.13 -17.41
N GLU A 399 8.58 14.47 -17.46
CA GLU A 399 7.39 15.26 -17.75
C GLU A 399 6.80 14.92 -19.12
N LYS A 400 7.66 14.89 -20.12
CA LYS A 400 7.28 14.61 -21.52
C LYS A 400 6.73 13.19 -21.68
N GLU A 401 7.41 12.18 -21.13
CA GLU A 401 7.04 10.78 -21.30
C GLU A 401 5.79 10.40 -20.50
N LEU A 402 5.63 10.98 -19.31
CA LEU A 402 4.55 10.65 -18.41
C LEU A 402 3.33 11.59 -18.51
N GLY A 403 3.47 12.73 -19.21
CA GLY A 403 2.42 13.73 -19.31
C GLY A 403 2.08 14.38 -17.96
N ILE A 404 3.06 14.53 -17.07
CA ILE A 404 2.91 15.16 -15.75
C ILE A 404 3.72 16.46 -15.68
N VAL A 405 3.45 17.26 -14.64
CA VAL A 405 4.23 18.47 -14.37
C VAL A 405 4.87 18.35 -13.00
N PHE A 406 6.16 18.61 -12.92
CA PHE A 406 6.88 18.68 -11.66
C PHE A 406 6.97 20.10 -11.15
N HIS A 407 6.52 20.33 -9.94
CA HIS A 407 6.70 21.61 -9.26
C HIS A 407 8.00 21.60 -8.46
N LYS A 408 8.80 22.66 -8.60
CA LYS A 408 10.00 22.80 -7.79
C LYS A 408 9.60 23.04 -6.33
N PHE A 409 10.03 22.15 -5.45
CA PHE A 409 9.91 22.33 -4.01
C PHE A 409 11.05 23.25 -3.57
N GLU A 410 10.72 24.42 -3.08
CA GLU A 410 11.74 25.35 -2.61
C GLU A 410 12.25 24.89 -1.24
N LYS A 411 13.57 24.82 -1.11
CA LYS A 411 14.23 24.57 0.16
C LYS A 411 13.86 25.74 1.09
N ALA A 412 13.24 25.40 2.23
CA ALA A 412 13.03 26.40 3.26
C ALA A 412 14.40 27.01 3.67
N ASP A 413 14.46 28.29 3.90
CA ASP A 413 15.67 28.93 4.39
C ASP A 413 16.03 28.40 5.80
N ALA A 414 17.28 28.59 6.21
CA ALA A 414 17.77 28.08 7.49
C ALA A 414 16.93 28.56 8.67
N GLN A 415 16.41 29.79 8.63
CA GLN A 415 15.56 30.35 9.66
C GLN A 415 14.22 29.65 9.73
N SER A 416 13.55 29.43 8.60
CA SER A 416 12.27 28.68 8.53
C SER A 416 12.44 27.24 8.99
N ILE A 417 13.59 26.62 8.73
CA ILE A 417 13.92 25.26 9.22
C ILE A 417 14.01 25.28 10.76
N GLU A 418 14.74 26.24 11.34
CA GLU A 418 14.93 26.39 12.78
C GLU A 418 13.61 26.69 13.49
N GLU A 419 12.81 27.59 12.95
CA GLU A 419 11.46 27.91 13.44
C GLU A 419 10.56 26.69 13.46
N ASN A 420 10.50 25.93 12.36
CA ASN A 420 9.67 24.72 12.28
C ASN A 420 10.15 23.62 13.25
N ASN A 421 11.45 23.39 13.36
CA ASN A 421 12.02 22.46 14.30
C ASN A 421 11.67 22.85 15.76
N SER A 422 11.71 24.13 16.08
CA SER A 422 11.34 24.68 17.38
C SER A 422 9.84 24.49 17.67
N LEU A 423 8.97 24.67 16.65
CA LEU A 423 7.53 24.40 16.77
C LEU A 423 7.23 22.92 17.01
N VAL A 424 7.91 22.02 16.29
CA VAL A 424 7.78 20.56 16.49
C VAL A 424 8.21 20.18 17.91
N TRP A 425 9.33 20.72 18.38
CA TRP A 425 9.81 20.52 19.73
C TRP A 425 8.83 21.05 20.79
N ALA A 426 8.26 22.23 20.61
CA ALA A 426 7.26 22.82 21.52
C ALA A 426 5.98 21.98 21.58
N LYS A 427 5.48 21.49 20.44
CA LYS A 427 4.35 20.55 20.37
C LYS A 427 4.65 19.25 21.13
N LYS A 428 5.88 18.75 21.05
CA LYS A 428 6.30 17.55 21.79
C LYS A 428 6.31 17.80 23.30
N ILE A 429 6.80 18.95 23.76
CA ILE A 429 6.71 19.34 25.18
C ILE A 429 5.25 19.37 25.62
N PHE A 430 4.37 20.02 24.84
CA PHE A 430 2.94 20.10 25.15
C PHE A 430 2.29 18.70 25.29
N LYS A 431 2.65 17.73 24.45
CA LYS A 431 2.15 16.36 24.51
C LYS A 431 2.79 15.53 25.64
N THR A 432 3.90 15.99 26.25
CA THR A 432 4.62 15.24 27.29
C THR A 432 3.81 15.20 28.58
N LYS A 433 3.50 13.99 29.05
CA LYS A 433 2.81 13.83 30.36
C LYS A 433 3.74 14.14 31.48
N PRO A 434 3.27 14.85 32.53
CA PRO A 434 4.08 15.15 33.71
C PRO A 434 4.65 13.89 34.35
N ASN A 435 5.95 13.93 34.71
CA ASN A 435 6.58 12.81 35.38
C ASN A 435 6.03 12.69 36.82
N ARG A 436 5.34 11.59 37.13
CA ARG A 436 4.72 11.33 38.44
C ARG A 436 5.72 10.91 39.52
N THR A 437 6.94 10.50 39.12
CA THR A 437 7.99 10.07 40.06
C THR A 437 8.75 11.23 40.69
N VAL A 438 8.60 12.46 40.17
CA VAL A 438 9.23 13.67 40.74
C VAL A 438 8.49 14.09 41.98
N SER A 439 9.22 14.21 43.10
CA SER A 439 8.65 14.58 44.39
C SER A 439 8.03 16.00 44.39
N LYS A 440 7.02 16.20 45.23
CA LYS A 440 6.35 17.50 45.37
C LYS A 440 7.32 18.60 45.80
N GLU A 441 8.17 18.31 46.76
CA GLU A 441 9.20 19.24 47.25
C GLU A 441 10.18 19.70 46.17
N PHE A 442 10.60 18.76 45.29
CA PHE A 442 11.50 19.11 44.20
C PHE A 442 10.80 20.01 43.16
N LYS A 443 9.53 19.75 42.86
CA LYS A 443 8.72 20.61 41.98
C LYS A 443 8.58 22.02 42.55
N GLU A 444 8.34 22.14 43.85
CA GLU A 444 8.23 23.44 44.55
C GLU A 444 9.56 24.20 44.47
N LYS A 445 10.71 23.54 44.71
CA LYS A 445 12.04 24.16 44.57
C LYS A 445 12.28 24.70 43.17
N ILE A 446 11.94 23.92 42.11
CA ILE A 446 12.07 24.37 40.71
C ILE A 446 11.10 25.54 40.46
N SER A 447 9.85 25.44 40.88
CA SER A 447 8.87 26.52 40.74
C SER A 447 9.31 27.83 41.39
N THR A 448 9.98 27.76 42.53
CA THR A 448 10.51 28.95 43.23
C THR A 448 11.58 29.68 42.42
N ILE A 449 12.40 28.93 41.63
CA ILE A 449 13.43 29.53 40.77
C ILE A 449 12.78 30.38 39.67
N PHE A 450 11.62 29.96 39.16
CA PHE A 450 10.92 30.63 38.08
C PHE A 450 9.79 31.56 38.54
N HIS A 451 9.59 31.72 39.86
CA HIS A 451 8.44 32.44 40.45
C HIS A 451 8.31 33.90 39.96
N HIS A 452 9.43 34.54 39.69
CA HIS A 452 9.46 35.94 39.25
C HIS A 452 9.30 36.14 37.72
N LEU A 453 9.25 35.06 36.95
CA LEU A 453 9.08 35.13 35.51
C LEU A 453 7.61 35.14 35.12
N THR A 454 7.25 35.96 34.17
CA THR A 454 5.98 35.85 33.46
C THR A 454 5.96 34.57 32.60
N LYS A 455 4.79 34.17 32.16
CA LYS A 455 4.66 33.02 31.24
C LYS A 455 5.44 33.26 29.94
N GLU A 456 5.40 34.47 29.42
CA GLU A 456 6.07 34.90 28.21
C GLU A 456 7.59 34.80 28.38
N GLU A 457 8.14 35.38 29.45
CA GLU A 457 9.59 35.32 29.77
C GLU A 457 10.07 33.88 29.98
N LEU A 458 9.25 33.02 30.57
CA LEU A 458 9.58 31.60 30.75
C LEU A 458 9.64 30.89 29.42
N VAL A 459 8.69 31.14 28.48
CA VAL A 459 8.68 30.58 27.15
C VAL A 459 9.91 31.04 26.37
N GLU A 460 10.26 32.32 26.40
CA GLU A 460 11.46 32.87 25.75
C GLU A 460 12.75 32.22 26.25
N LYS A 461 12.90 32.04 27.57
CA LYS A 461 14.08 31.38 28.15
C LYS A 461 14.17 29.90 27.79
N ILE A 462 13.05 29.20 27.78
CA ILE A 462 13.00 27.80 27.39
C ILE A 462 13.35 27.64 25.88
N LEU A 463 12.84 28.55 25.04
CA LEU A 463 13.14 28.54 23.60
C LEU A 463 14.63 28.88 23.36
N ALA A 464 15.16 29.90 24.02
CA ALA A 464 16.57 30.27 23.91
C ALA A 464 17.52 29.14 24.35
N ASN A 465 17.19 28.41 25.40
CA ASN A 465 17.95 27.22 25.82
C ASN A 465 17.91 26.12 24.77
N HIS A 466 16.73 25.85 24.20
CA HIS A 466 16.58 24.87 23.11
C HIS A 466 17.42 25.22 21.91
N LEU A 467 17.39 26.47 21.46
CA LEU A 467 18.17 26.95 20.29
C LEU A 467 19.68 26.86 20.56
N ALA A 468 20.14 27.20 21.77
CA ALA A 468 21.55 27.07 22.15
C ALA A 468 22.04 25.60 22.14
N GLU A 469 21.22 24.66 22.60
CA GLU A 469 21.52 23.21 22.57
C GLU A 469 21.60 22.67 21.15
N THR A 470 20.72 23.11 20.24
CA THR A 470 20.71 22.67 18.84
C THR A 470 21.91 23.23 18.08
N THR A 471 22.32 24.47 18.32
CA THR A 471 23.48 25.11 17.69
C THR A 471 24.79 24.44 18.10
N THR A 472 24.93 24.05 19.38
CA THR A 472 26.12 23.35 19.90
C THR A 472 26.24 21.90 19.39
N ALA A 473 25.12 21.23 19.14
CA ALA A 473 25.08 19.87 18.58
C ALA A 473 25.46 19.82 17.10
N SER A 474 25.38 20.93 16.38
CA SER A 474 25.65 21.05 14.93
C SER A 474 27.12 21.34 14.60
N GLN A 475 27.98 21.64 15.57
CA GLN A 475 29.41 21.87 15.32
C GLN A 475 30.14 20.53 15.15
N PRO A 476 30.86 20.31 14.04
CA PRO A 476 31.70 19.12 13.87
C PRO A 476 32.77 19.10 14.98
N LEU A 477 32.90 18.01 15.71
CA LEU A 477 34.02 17.75 16.60
C LEU A 477 35.34 17.90 15.82
N GLU A 478 36.01 19.02 15.98
CA GLU A 478 37.39 19.20 15.49
C GLU A 478 38.26 18.10 16.10
N LYS A 479 38.71 17.20 15.23
CA LYS A 479 39.68 16.16 15.62
C LYS A 479 40.95 16.86 16.09
N SER A 480 41.16 16.95 17.39
CA SER A 480 42.44 17.38 17.97
C SER A 480 43.55 16.49 17.41
N LYS A 481 44.38 17.04 16.53
CA LYS A 481 45.63 16.42 16.10
C LYS A 481 46.54 16.31 17.31
N LYS A 482 46.60 15.12 17.94
CA LYS A 482 47.69 14.77 18.85
C LYS A 482 48.97 14.83 18.05
N LYS A 483 49.76 15.91 18.24
CA LYS A 483 51.17 15.93 17.88
C LYS A 483 51.91 14.78 18.55
N LYS A 484 52.34 13.77 17.79
CA LYS A 484 53.40 12.90 18.20
C LYS A 484 54.65 13.74 18.29
N ARG A 485 55.19 13.98 19.48
CA ARG A 485 56.58 14.34 19.71
C ARG A 485 57.38 13.03 19.78
N ASN A 486 58.52 13.07 19.13
CA ASN A 486 59.59 12.09 18.98
C ASN A 486 59.86 11.23 20.23
#